data_82ef75de4716a51f258126e16c7c1ee8
#
_entry.id   82ef75de4716a51f258126e16c7c1ee8
#
_cell.length_a   1.000
_cell.length_b   1.000
_cell.length_c   1.000
_cell.angle_alpha   90.00
_cell.angle_beta   90.00
_cell.angle_gamma   90.00
#
_symmetry.space_group_name_H-M   'P 1'
#
loop_
_entity.id
_entity.type
_entity.pdbx_description
1 polymer ?
#
loop_
_entity_poly.entity_id
_entity_poly.type
_entity_poly.pdbx_seq_one_letter_code
_entity_poly.pdbx_strand_id
1 'polypeptide(L)'
;GKTASGSGWTLVVGGLFDAEVSVDQWVVSPDSEFTARVRTVDASGKPCSQALVVKLMKRTWHKKGYTDSTVMTRQVTTSARGEGEVTLKVTEPGEYVVTASAVDERGNHVEASAWVWASKFGVGVQSERTDLAVVIDKPKYSVGDTALVLISGPAEAQTALVTVEDTDIRLARVVPLEQGSASVELPIEAAYAPNTFVNVTVVSGGIMQ
;
A
#
# COMPACT_ATOMS: atom_id res chain seq x y z
N GLY A 1 11.05 44.54 -31.88
CA GLY A 1 11.91 43.64 -31.12
C GLY A 1 11.38 42.24 -31.28
N LYS A 2 12.23 41.24 -31.61
CA LYS A 2 11.86 39.84 -31.64
C LYS A 2 12.29 39.22 -30.31
N THR A 3 11.35 38.71 -29.54
CA THR A 3 11.64 37.97 -28.29
C THR A 3 11.72 36.47 -28.62
N ALA A 4 12.80 35.83 -28.23
CA ALA A 4 12.91 34.36 -28.26
C ALA A 4 12.88 33.88 -26.81
N SER A 5 12.04 32.88 -26.50
CA SER A 5 12.01 32.22 -25.23
C SER A 5 12.35 30.74 -25.40
N GLY A 6 13.13 30.17 -24.50
CA GLY A 6 13.43 28.76 -24.42
C GLY A 6 13.19 28.28 -23.00
N SER A 7 12.68 27.06 -22.85
CA SER A 7 12.55 26.38 -21.55
C SER A 7 13.41 25.11 -21.55
N GLY A 8 14.06 24.84 -20.45
CA GLY A 8 14.78 23.59 -20.17
C GLY A 8 14.30 23.00 -18.85
N TRP A 9 14.39 21.72 -18.71
CA TRP A 9 14.13 21.04 -17.44
C TRP A 9 15.34 20.17 -17.07
N THR A 10 15.51 19.96 -15.79
CA THR A 10 16.54 19.05 -15.25
C THR A 10 15.93 18.21 -14.14
N LEU A 11 16.38 16.98 -14.05
CA LEU A 11 16.05 16.09 -12.93
C LEU A 11 17.01 16.38 -11.78
N VAL A 12 16.48 16.66 -10.60
CA VAL A 12 17.26 16.77 -9.37
C VAL A 12 16.99 15.50 -8.56
N VAL A 13 18.02 14.70 -8.31
CA VAL A 13 17.95 13.48 -7.50
C VAL A 13 18.48 13.76 -6.09
N GLY A 14 17.82 13.20 -5.09
CA GLY A 14 18.19 13.37 -3.68
C GLY A 14 19.41 12.58 -3.23
N GLY A 15 19.94 11.66 -4.06
CA GLY A 15 21.07 10.80 -3.76
C GLY A 15 21.81 10.31 -5.01
N LEU A 16 22.85 9.52 -4.83
CA LEU A 16 23.61 8.89 -5.93
C LEU A 16 22.84 7.75 -6.60
N PHE A 17 21.82 7.25 -5.94
CA PHE A 17 20.88 6.25 -6.45
C PHE A 17 19.49 6.51 -5.89
N ASP A 18 18.51 5.88 -6.49
CA ASP A 18 17.13 5.84 -6.04
C ASP A 18 16.73 4.40 -5.71
N ALA A 19 15.78 4.23 -4.80
CA ALA A 19 15.25 2.94 -4.38
C ALA A 19 13.73 2.91 -4.53
N GLU A 20 13.22 1.74 -4.86
CA GLU A 20 11.80 1.43 -4.90
C GLU A 20 11.54 0.17 -4.08
N VAL A 21 10.45 0.15 -3.32
CA VAL A 21 9.97 -1.02 -2.60
C VAL A 21 8.59 -1.38 -3.10
N SER A 22 8.39 -2.64 -3.39
CA SER A 22 7.08 -3.20 -3.71
C SER A 22 6.86 -4.49 -2.92
N VAL A 23 5.61 -4.88 -2.76
CA VAL A 23 5.21 -6.12 -2.10
C VAL A 23 4.37 -6.95 -3.05
N ASP A 24 4.44 -8.27 -2.92
CA ASP A 24 3.67 -9.18 -3.76
C ASP A 24 2.18 -9.24 -3.38
N GLN A 25 1.85 -8.86 -2.14
CA GLN A 25 0.49 -8.82 -1.62
C GLN A 25 0.31 -7.57 -0.74
N TRP A 26 -0.79 -6.88 -0.92
CA TRP A 26 -1.12 -5.70 -0.10
C TRP A 26 -1.94 -6.06 1.14
N VAL A 27 -2.62 -7.21 1.09
CA VAL A 27 -3.30 -7.79 2.26
C VAL A 27 -2.79 -9.20 2.46
N VAL A 28 -2.32 -9.49 3.66
CA VAL A 28 -1.78 -10.79 4.06
C VAL A 28 -2.50 -11.30 5.30
N SER A 29 -2.53 -12.61 5.49
CA SER A 29 -3.04 -13.18 6.73
C SER A 29 -2.02 -13.03 7.86
N PRO A 30 -2.42 -12.80 9.11
CA PRO A 30 -1.53 -12.94 10.26
C PRO A 30 -0.86 -14.31 10.28
N ASP A 31 0.38 -14.37 10.75
CA ASP A 31 1.27 -15.53 10.75
C ASP A 31 1.76 -16.00 9.37
N SER A 32 1.40 -15.28 8.29
CA SER A 32 1.92 -15.58 6.96
C SER A 32 3.19 -14.81 6.64
N GLU A 33 3.90 -15.31 5.65
CA GLU A 33 5.05 -14.66 5.02
C GLU A 33 4.63 -14.00 3.71
N PHE A 34 5.30 -12.93 3.36
CA PHE A 34 5.16 -12.25 2.07
C PHE A 34 6.53 -11.74 1.60
N THR A 35 6.64 -11.45 0.32
CA THR A 35 7.88 -10.99 -0.28
C THR A 35 7.86 -9.49 -0.54
N ALA A 36 8.86 -8.79 0.00
CA ALA A 36 9.17 -7.43 -0.40
C ALA A 36 10.29 -7.45 -1.44
N ARG A 37 10.07 -6.75 -2.56
CA ARG A 37 11.04 -6.55 -3.63
C ARG A 37 11.60 -5.15 -3.56
N VAL A 38 12.91 -5.06 -3.65
CA VAL A 38 13.63 -3.79 -3.68
C VAL A 38 14.27 -3.64 -5.05
N ARG A 39 14.11 -2.47 -5.65
CA ARG A 39 14.76 -2.10 -6.89
C ARG A 39 15.60 -0.86 -6.67
N THR A 40 16.80 -0.84 -7.24
CA THR A 40 17.72 0.30 -7.16
C THR A 40 18.23 0.70 -8.53
N VAL A 41 18.27 2.01 -8.77
CA VAL A 41 18.79 2.61 -10.00
C VAL A 41 19.71 3.78 -9.65
N ASP A 42 20.73 4.00 -10.44
CA ASP A 42 21.60 5.18 -10.30
C ASP A 42 20.89 6.47 -10.78
N ALA A 43 21.52 7.61 -10.61
CA ALA A 43 20.98 8.91 -11.02
C ALA A 43 20.69 9.03 -12.54
N SER A 44 21.20 8.11 -13.36
CA SER A 44 20.90 8.02 -14.81
C SER A 44 19.73 7.09 -15.12
N GLY A 45 19.15 6.43 -14.10
CA GLY A 45 18.10 5.43 -14.23
C GLY A 45 18.58 4.03 -14.57
N LYS A 46 19.90 3.77 -14.54
CA LYS A 46 20.45 2.43 -14.78
C LYS A 46 20.40 1.60 -13.50
N PRO A 47 20.07 0.30 -13.60
CA PRO A 47 20.16 -0.60 -12.46
C PRO A 47 21.56 -0.57 -11.82
N CYS A 48 21.59 -0.53 -10.49
CA CYS A 48 22.83 -0.55 -9.72
C CYS A 48 22.69 -1.43 -8.47
N SER A 49 23.81 -2.01 -8.03
CA SER A 49 23.83 -2.80 -6.81
C SER A 49 24.03 -1.91 -5.60
N GLN A 50 23.17 -2.05 -4.59
CA GLN A 50 23.22 -1.30 -3.35
C GLN A 50 22.90 -2.19 -2.15
N ALA A 51 23.52 -1.92 -1.01
CA ALA A 51 23.18 -2.54 0.25
C ALA A 51 22.15 -1.67 1.00
N LEU A 52 21.00 -2.26 1.37
CA LEU A 52 19.93 -1.57 2.05
C LEU A 52 19.53 -2.31 3.32
N VAL A 53 18.98 -1.55 4.26
CA VAL A 53 18.30 -2.07 5.45
C VAL A 53 16.80 -2.03 5.17
N VAL A 54 16.16 -3.20 5.22
CA VAL A 54 14.72 -3.34 5.10
C VAL A 54 14.12 -3.52 6.49
N LYS A 55 13.16 -2.69 6.83
CA LYS A 55 12.42 -2.78 8.09
C LYS A 55 10.94 -3.02 7.82
N LEU A 56 10.35 -3.94 8.57
CA LEU A 56 8.91 -4.07 8.71
C LEU A 56 8.50 -3.36 9.98
N MET A 57 7.64 -2.38 9.87
CA MET A 57 7.14 -1.59 11.01
C MET A 57 5.63 -1.73 11.11
N LYS A 58 5.13 -1.97 12.32
CA LYS A 58 3.69 -1.93 12.61
C LYS A 58 3.30 -0.49 12.90
N ARG A 59 2.29 0.02 12.18
CA ARG A 59 1.71 1.33 12.39
C ARG A 59 0.51 1.24 13.32
N THR A 60 0.53 2.05 14.35
CA THR A 60 -0.60 2.19 15.28
C THR A 60 -1.12 3.63 15.20
N TRP A 61 -2.38 3.77 14.83
CA TRP A 61 -3.06 5.05 14.74
C TRP A 61 -3.59 5.51 16.10
N HIS A 62 -3.54 6.79 16.33
CA HIS A 62 -4.07 7.49 17.50
C HIS A 62 -4.82 8.73 17.02
N LYS A 63 -5.64 9.34 17.89
CA LYS A 63 -6.42 10.56 17.56
C LYS A 63 -5.58 11.74 17.02
N LYS A 64 -4.28 11.77 17.28
CA LYS A 64 -3.38 12.87 16.88
C LYS A 64 -2.33 12.46 15.83
N GLY A 65 -2.45 11.29 15.22
CA GLY A 65 -1.48 10.78 14.25
C GLY A 65 -1.20 9.29 14.44
N TYR A 66 0.01 8.87 14.17
CA TYR A 66 0.41 7.47 14.29
C TYR A 66 1.78 7.31 14.94
N THR A 67 2.06 6.09 15.40
CA THR A 67 3.40 5.66 15.81
C THR A 67 3.77 4.40 15.07
N ASP A 68 5.03 4.32 14.64
CA ASP A 68 5.58 3.13 13.99
C ASP A 68 6.53 2.40 14.96
N SER A 69 6.33 1.09 15.10
CA SER A 69 7.19 0.21 15.89
C SER A 69 7.83 -0.84 14.99
N THR A 70 9.16 -0.99 15.07
CA THR A 70 9.89 -1.96 14.26
C THR A 70 9.59 -3.38 14.75
N VAL A 71 9.07 -4.21 13.84
CA VAL A 71 8.77 -5.62 14.07
C VAL A 71 9.93 -6.51 13.61
N MET A 72 10.53 -6.16 12.46
CA MET A 72 11.59 -6.96 11.87
C MET A 72 12.58 -6.07 11.11
N THR A 73 13.85 -6.46 11.12
CA THR A 73 14.88 -5.81 10.32
C THR A 73 15.64 -6.88 9.53
N ARG A 74 15.91 -6.60 8.26
CA ARG A 74 16.69 -7.44 7.34
C ARG A 74 17.67 -6.57 6.57
N GLN A 75 18.74 -7.16 6.12
CA GLN A 75 19.65 -6.56 5.15
C GLN A 75 19.43 -7.22 3.80
N VAL A 76 19.47 -6.44 2.74
CA VAL A 76 19.40 -6.91 1.36
C VAL A 76 20.45 -6.17 0.54
N THR A 77 21.13 -6.90 -0.32
CA THR A 77 21.99 -6.31 -1.35
C THR A 77 21.37 -6.59 -2.70
N THR A 78 21.03 -5.54 -3.44
CA THR A 78 20.50 -5.70 -4.78
C THR A 78 21.57 -6.20 -5.75
N SER A 79 21.18 -6.98 -6.73
CA SER A 79 22.04 -7.53 -7.76
C SER A 79 22.57 -6.43 -8.70
N ALA A 80 23.44 -6.80 -9.65
CA ALA A 80 23.85 -5.89 -10.73
C ALA A 80 22.68 -5.41 -11.62
N ARG A 81 21.53 -6.10 -11.55
CA ARG A 81 20.27 -5.67 -12.19
C ARG A 81 19.44 -4.74 -11.30
N GLY A 82 19.96 -4.35 -10.15
CA GLY A 82 19.27 -3.51 -9.19
C GLY A 82 18.12 -4.21 -8.45
N GLU A 83 18.07 -5.53 -8.43
CA GLU A 83 16.96 -6.30 -7.86
C GLU A 83 17.41 -7.05 -6.60
N GLY A 84 16.56 -6.98 -5.57
CA GLY A 84 16.71 -7.74 -4.34
C GLY A 84 15.36 -8.13 -3.77
N GLU A 85 15.30 -9.23 -3.04
CA GLU A 85 14.09 -9.73 -2.40
C GLU A 85 14.37 -10.06 -0.94
N VAL A 86 13.36 -9.87 -0.11
CA VAL A 86 13.40 -10.25 1.29
C VAL A 86 12.04 -10.79 1.73
N THR A 87 12.08 -11.93 2.44
CA THR A 87 10.87 -12.50 3.05
C THR A 87 10.65 -11.86 4.41
N LEU A 88 9.44 -11.36 4.62
CA LEU A 88 8.97 -10.72 5.83
C LEU A 88 7.77 -11.50 6.37
N LYS A 89 7.56 -11.44 7.69
CA LYS A 89 6.44 -12.12 8.35
C LYS A 89 5.71 -11.14 9.26
N VAL A 90 4.39 -11.13 9.16
CA VAL A 90 3.50 -10.44 10.11
C VAL A 90 2.90 -11.47 11.07
N THR A 91 2.72 -11.12 12.33
CA THR A 91 2.18 -12.02 13.36
C THR A 91 0.82 -11.55 13.88
N GLU A 92 0.54 -10.27 13.79
CA GLU A 92 -0.68 -9.68 14.32
C GLU A 92 -1.46 -8.94 13.24
N PRO A 93 -2.78 -8.83 13.37
CA PRO A 93 -3.55 -7.92 12.52
C PRO A 93 -3.08 -6.47 12.68
N GLY A 94 -3.15 -5.70 11.60
CA GLY A 94 -2.77 -4.29 11.64
C GLY A 94 -2.27 -3.77 10.31
N GLU A 95 -1.91 -2.49 10.33
CA GLU A 95 -1.27 -1.80 9.23
C GLU A 95 0.25 -1.86 9.41
N TYR A 96 0.94 -2.17 8.33
CA TYR A 96 2.40 -2.29 8.33
C TYR A 96 3.00 -1.45 7.21
N VAL A 97 4.20 -0.95 7.47
CA VAL A 97 5.02 -0.25 6.49
C VAL A 97 6.32 -1.03 6.33
N VAL A 98 6.64 -1.36 5.10
CA VAL A 98 7.96 -1.88 4.72
C VAL A 98 8.78 -0.70 4.24
N THR A 99 9.90 -0.42 4.86
CA THR A 99 10.86 0.58 4.39
C THR A 99 12.14 -0.09 3.94
N ALA A 100 12.74 0.41 2.87
CA ALA A 100 14.10 0.08 2.47
C ALA A 100 14.93 1.35 2.47
N SER A 101 15.99 1.39 3.25
CA SER A 101 16.80 2.58 3.41
C SER A 101 18.31 2.29 3.33
N ALA A 102 19.05 3.28 2.85
CA ALA A 102 20.51 3.29 2.85
C ALA A 102 21.03 4.71 2.95
N VAL A 103 22.33 4.84 3.19
CA VAL A 103 23.06 6.10 3.09
C VAL A 103 24.07 5.95 1.95
N ASP A 104 24.05 6.85 0.99
CA ASP A 104 24.99 6.82 -0.11
C ASP A 104 26.40 7.29 0.30
N GLU A 105 27.37 7.16 -0.58
CA GLU A 105 28.77 7.55 -0.33
C GLU A 105 28.97 9.05 -0.05
N ARG A 106 27.98 9.88 -0.35
CA ARG A 106 27.96 11.33 -0.06
C ARG A 106 27.24 11.68 1.23
N GLY A 107 26.69 10.66 1.92
CA GLY A 107 25.93 10.85 3.16
C GLY A 107 24.46 11.20 2.94
N ASN A 108 23.92 11.09 1.71
CA ASN A 108 22.51 11.31 1.47
C ASN A 108 21.70 10.07 1.90
N HIS A 109 20.57 10.33 2.55
CA HIS A 109 19.61 9.28 2.90
C HIS A 109 18.72 8.96 1.70
N VAL A 110 18.65 7.68 1.35
CA VAL A 110 17.73 7.13 0.36
C VAL A 110 16.77 6.23 1.09
N GLU A 111 15.47 6.44 0.91
CA GLU A 111 14.42 5.64 1.53
C GLU A 111 13.25 5.46 0.58
N ALA A 112 12.71 4.26 0.54
CA ALA A 112 11.48 3.91 -0.13
C ALA A 112 10.56 3.13 0.81
N SER A 113 9.26 3.17 0.59
CA SER A 113 8.29 2.47 1.42
C SER A 113 7.16 1.85 0.62
N ALA A 114 6.60 0.76 1.17
CA ALA A 114 5.39 0.10 0.70
C ALA A 114 4.51 -0.25 1.89
N TRP A 115 3.19 -0.39 1.63
CA TRP A 115 2.19 -0.68 2.64
C TRP A 115 1.72 -2.12 2.56
N VAL A 116 1.47 -2.74 3.71
CA VAL A 116 0.90 -4.07 3.84
C VAL A 116 -0.11 -4.06 4.98
N TRP A 117 -1.25 -4.67 4.75
CA TRP A 117 -2.27 -4.87 5.75
C TRP A 117 -2.33 -6.33 6.16
N ALA A 118 -2.24 -6.59 7.46
CA ALA A 118 -2.46 -7.94 7.98
C ALA A 118 -3.89 -8.03 8.52
N SER A 119 -4.71 -8.85 7.89
CA SER A 119 -6.10 -9.06 8.30
C SER A 119 -6.49 -10.52 8.19
N LYS A 120 -7.25 -11.01 9.18
CA LYS A 120 -7.95 -12.28 9.04
C LYS A 120 -9.14 -12.08 8.11
N PHE A 121 -9.38 -13.06 7.27
CA PHE A 121 -10.56 -13.13 6.42
C PHE A 121 -11.85 -12.85 7.22
N GLY A 122 -12.71 -11.97 6.71
CA GLY A 122 -13.95 -11.59 7.38
C GLY A 122 -13.81 -10.58 8.54
N VAL A 123 -12.59 -10.21 8.92
CA VAL A 123 -12.34 -9.25 10.01
C VAL A 123 -11.57 -8.07 9.48
N GLY A 124 -12.10 -6.86 9.64
CA GLY A 124 -11.39 -5.64 9.29
C GLY A 124 -10.21 -5.37 10.23
N VAL A 125 -9.34 -4.46 9.83
CA VAL A 125 -8.26 -3.95 10.69
C VAL A 125 -8.78 -2.78 11.48
N GLN A 126 -8.97 -2.97 12.77
CA GLN A 126 -9.40 -1.91 13.67
C GLN A 126 -8.27 -0.89 13.85
N SER A 127 -8.59 0.37 13.69
CA SER A 127 -7.65 1.47 13.93
C SER A 127 -8.39 2.70 14.46
N GLU A 128 -7.68 3.56 15.19
CA GLU A 128 -8.22 4.86 15.61
C GLU A 128 -8.12 5.93 14.50
N ARG A 129 -8.22 5.51 13.25
CA ARG A 129 -8.25 6.43 12.09
C ARG A 129 -9.50 7.29 12.12
N THR A 130 -9.36 8.50 11.63
CA THR A 130 -10.47 9.44 11.43
C THR A 130 -10.87 9.55 9.97
N ASP A 131 -10.06 8.96 9.07
CA ASP A 131 -10.27 8.89 7.63
C ASP A 131 -10.62 7.47 7.18
N LEU A 132 -11.15 7.35 5.98
CA LEU A 132 -11.47 6.06 5.36
C LEU A 132 -10.27 5.54 4.57
N ALA A 133 -9.88 4.28 4.83
CA ALA A 133 -8.96 3.54 4.00
C ALA A 133 -9.68 2.36 3.34
N VAL A 134 -9.44 2.19 2.05
CA VAL A 134 -9.94 1.06 1.26
C VAL A 134 -8.73 0.41 0.59
N VAL A 135 -8.53 -0.87 0.85
CA VAL A 135 -7.39 -1.63 0.32
C VAL A 135 -7.89 -2.89 -0.36
N ILE A 136 -7.40 -3.14 -1.56
CA ILE A 136 -7.64 -4.38 -2.31
C ILE A 136 -6.38 -5.25 -2.24
N ASP A 137 -6.55 -6.57 -2.17
CA ASP A 137 -5.41 -7.47 -1.89
C ASP A 137 -4.41 -7.60 -3.04
N LYS A 138 -4.83 -7.39 -4.30
CA LYS A 138 -3.96 -7.53 -5.49
C LYS A 138 -4.21 -6.40 -6.49
N PRO A 139 -3.20 -6.04 -7.31
CA PRO A 139 -3.36 -5.01 -8.33
C PRO A 139 -4.09 -5.48 -9.59
N LYS A 140 -4.20 -6.80 -9.82
CA LYS A 140 -4.83 -7.41 -11.00
C LYS A 140 -5.51 -8.71 -10.66
N TYR A 141 -6.61 -8.97 -11.34
CA TYR A 141 -7.43 -10.18 -11.23
C TYR A 141 -7.79 -10.74 -12.60
N SER A 142 -8.04 -12.03 -12.62
CA SER A 142 -8.69 -12.71 -13.76
C SER A 142 -10.17 -12.91 -13.47
N VAL A 143 -10.98 -13.04 -14.52
CA VAL A 143 -12.38 -13.42 -14.38
C VAL A 143 -12.49 -14.77 -13.66
N GLY A 144 -13.31 -14.84 -12.63
CA GLY A 144 -13.46 -16.00 -11.77
C GLY A 144 -12.61 -15.94 -10.48
N ASP A 145 -11.67 -15.01 -10.36
CA ASP A 145 -10.99 -14.75 -9.10
C ASP A 145 -11.97 -14.12 -8.08
N THR A 146 -11.54 -14.06 -6.84
CA THR A 146 -12.20 -13.29 -5.78
C THR A 146 -11.22 -12.23 -5.28
N ALA A 147 -11.64 -10.97 -5.32
CA ALA A 147 -10.90 -9.87 -4.69
C ALA A 147 -11.30 -9.75 -3.22
N LEU A 148 -10.33 -9.47 -2.37
CA LEU A 148 -10.56 -9.10 -0.98
C LEU A 148 -10.45 -7.58 -0.86
N VAL A 149 -11.56 -6.94 -0.47
CA VAL A 149 -11.62 -5.50 -0.21
C VAL A 149 -11.64 -5.28 1.30
N LEU A 150 -10.60 -4.66 1.82
CA LEU A 150 -10.49 -4.28 3.23
C LEU A 150 -10.95 -2.84 3.40
N ILE A 151 -11.85 -2.62 4.36
CA ILE A 151 -12.40 -1.31 4.71
C ILE A 151 -11.95 -1.00 6.13
N SER A 152 -11.37 0.17 6.36
CA SER A 152 -11.04 0.67 7.69
C SER A 152 -11.34 2.16 7.74
N GLY A 153 -12.26 2.55 8.59
CA GLY A 153 -12.75 3.91 8.76
C GLY A 153 -12.88 4.29 10.23
N PRO A 154 -13.55 5.40 10.54
CA PRO A 154 -13.82 5.82 11.90
C PRO A 154 -14.51 4.73 12.71
N ALA A 155 -14.07 4.53 13.97
CA ALA A 155 -14.57 3.42 14.82
C ALA A 155 -16.07 3.49 15.11
N GLU A 156 -16.66 4.68 15.05
CA GLU A 156 -18.11 4.91 15.21
C GLU A 156 -18.93 4.60 13.97
N ALA A 157 -18.31 4.39 12.82
CA ALA A 157 -19.00 4.01 11.60
C ALA A 157 -19.55 2.59 11.71
N GLN A 158 -20.85 2.43 11.41
CA GLN A 158 -21.55 1.15 11.57
C GLN A 158 -21.81 0.45 10.24
N THR A 159 -21.81 1.19 9.14
CA THR A 159 -22.11 0.65 7.81
C THR A 159 -21.30 1.35 6.73
N ALA A 160 -20.98 0.60 5.69
CA ALA A 160 -20.41 1.11 4.46
C ALA A 160 -21.34 0.76 3.27
N LEU A 161 -21.48 1.66 2.33
CA LEU A 161 -21.97 1.35 0.99
C LEU A 161 -20.76 1.03 0.11
N VAL A 162 -20.71 -0.19 -0.39
CA VAL A 162 -19.69 -0.64 -1.35
C VAL A 162 -20.34 -0.71 -2.73
N THR A 163 -19.76 -0.03 -3.71
CA THR A 163 -20.19 -0.11 -5.10
C THR A 163 -19.06 -0.60 -5.99
N VAL A 164 -19.42 -1.30 -7.06
CA VAL A 164 -18.54 -1.67 -8.16
C VAL A 164 -19.05 -0.95 -9.40
N GLU A 165 -18.21 -0.16 -10.02
CA GLU A 165 -18.63 0.79 -11.05
C GLU A 165 -17.65 0.80 -12.24
N ASP A 166 -18.21 1.02 -13.41
CA ASP A 166 -17.50 1.47 -14.60
C ASP A 166 -18.23 2.67 -15.22
N THR A 167 -18.97 2.50 -16.30
CA THR A 167 -19.93 3.49 -16.83
C THR A 167 -21.27 3.46 -16.07
N ASP A 168 -21.54 2.34 -15.39
CA ASP A 168 -22.74 2.09 -14.61
C ASP A 168 -22.40 1.45 -13.27
N ILE A 169 -23.30 1.52 -12.31
CA ILE A 169 -23.17 0.76 -11.05
C ILE A 169 -23.51 -0.70 -11.34
N ARG A 170 -22.50 -1.57 -11.27
CA ARG A 170 -22.63 -3.02 -11.48
C ARG A 170 -23.07 -3.75 -10.22
N LEU A 171 -22.63 -3.27 -9.07
CA LEU A 171 -22.98 -3.80 -7.76
C LEU A 171 -23.15 -2.65 -6.78
N ALA A 172 -24.17 -2.73 -5.92
CA ALA A 172 -24.28 -1.89 -4.75
C ALA A 172 -24.66 -2.76 -3.55
N ARG A 173 -23.87 -2.69 -2.47
CA ARG A 173 -24.04 -3.52 -1.29
C ARG A 173 -23.80 -2.71 -0.02
N VAL A 174 -24.72 -2.81 0.94
CA VAL A 174 -24.49 -2.29 2.30
C VAL A 174 -23.80 -3.36 3.13
N VAL A 175 -22.71 -2.98 3.77
CA VAL A 175 -21.85 -3.85 4.57
C VAL A 175 -21.84 -3.33 6.01
N PRO A 176 -22.12 -4.18 7.01
CA PRO A 176 -21.93 -3.80 8.41
C PRO A 176 -20.45 -3.66 8.72
N LEU A 177 -20.11 -2.67 9.53
CA LEU A 177 -18.76 -2.44 10.03
C LEU A 177 -18.70 -2.78 11.50
N GLU A 178 -17.65 -3.51 11.90
CA GLU A 178 -17.31 -3.74 13.30
C GLU A 178 -16.20 -2.77 13.71
N GLN A 179 -16.52 -1.84 14.59
CA GLN A 179 -15.61 -0.75 15.00
C GLN A 179 -14.98 -0.04 13.78
N GLY A 180 -15.83 0.32 12.81
CA GLY A 180 -15.39 1.02 11.59
C GLY A 180 -14.72 0.14 10.54
N SER A 181 -14.63 -1.16 10.72
CA SER A 181 -13.87 -2.05 9.83
C SER A 181 -14.68 -3.22 9.30
N ALA A 182 -14.38 -3.63 8.07
CA ALA A 182 -14.89 -4.87 7.46
C ALA A 182 -13.91 -5.39 6.41
N SER A 183 -14.06 -6.65 6.04
CA SER A 183 -13.51 -7.19 4.79
C SER A 183 -14.64 -7.77 3.94
N VAL A 184 -14.57 -7.52 2.65
CA VAL A 184 -15.61 -7.90 1.68
C VAL A 184 -14.98 -8.72 0.57
N GLU A 185 -15.56 -9.88 0.29
CA GLU A 185 -15.26 -10.63 -0.92
C GLU A 185 -16.05 -10.08 -2.10
N LEU A 186 -15.33 -9.87 -3.20
CA LEU A 186 -15.88 -9.43 -4.47
C LEU A 186 -15.50 -10.44 -5.55
N PRO A 187 -16.43 -11.31 -6.00
CA PRO A 187 -16.21 -12.16 -7.16
C PRO A 187 -15.95 -11.31 -8.41
N ILE A 188 -14.91 -11.64 -9.16
CA ILE A 188 -14.54 -10.92 -10.39
C ILE A 188 -15.28 -11.51 -11.57
N GLU A 189 -16.22 -10.73 -12.10
CA GLU A 189 -17.07 -11.10 -13.22
C GLU A 189 -16.52 -10.59 -14.55
N ALA A 190 -16.90 -11.24 -15.65
CA ALA A 190 -16.50 -10.82 -17.01
C ALA A 190 -16.96 -9.38 -17.33
N ALA A 191 -18.06 -8.94 -16.74
CA ALA A 191 -18.58 -7.60 -16.92
C ALA A 191 -17.69 -6.49 -16.32
N TYR A 192 -16.72 -6.84 -15.49
CA TYR A 192 -15.78 -5.88 -14.87
C TYR A 192 -14.56 -5.57 -15.74
N ALA A 193 -14.40 -6.29 -16.85
CA ALA A 193 -13.29 -6.07 -17.77
C ALA A 193 -13.57 -4.88 -18.70
N PRO A 194 -12.53 -4.07 -19.11
CA PRO A 194 -11.12 -4.28 -18.76
C PRO A 194 -10.73 -3.68 -17.40
N ASN A 195 -11.51 -2.75 -16.87
CA ASN A 195 -11.29 -2.06 -15.60
C ASN A 195 -12.62 -1.77 -14.93
N THR A 196 -12.63 -1.85 -13.61
CA THR A 196 -13.74 -1.40 -12.77
C THR A 196 -13.19 -0.72 -11.53
N PHE A 197 -14.00 0.11 -10.89
CA PHE A 197 -13.67 0.82 -9.67
C PHE A 197 -14.50 0.26 -8.52
N VAL A 198 -13.86 0.08 -7.39
CA VAL A 198 -14.55 -0.23 -6.14
C VAL A 198 -14.58 1.06 -5.31
N ASN A 199 -15.78 1.58 -5.08
CA ASN A 199 -15.97 2.74 -4.23
C ASN A 199 -16.60 2.31 -2.90
N VAL A 200 -16.18 2.98 -1.83
CA VAL A 200 -16.71 2.76 -0.50
C VAL A 200 -17.12 4.09 0.09
N THR A 201 -18.35 4.17 0.56
CA THR A 201 -18.88 5.35 1.23
C THR A 201 -19.29 4.98 2.65
N VAL A 202 -18.83 5.75 3.61
CA VAL A 202 -19.14 5.58 5.04
C VAL A 202 -19.77 6.87 5.56
N VAL A 203 -20.78 6.75 6.42
CA VAL A 203 -21.36 7.88 7.14
C VAL A 203 -21.00 7.77 8.60
N SER A 204 -20.27 8.76 9.12
CA SER A 204 -19.84 8.84 10.51
C SER A 204 -20.08 10.25 11.05
N GLY A 205 -20.69 10.37 12.22
CA GLY A 205 -20.96 11.67 12.86
C GLY A 205 -21.77 12.65 12.01
N GLY A 206 -22.57 12.15 11.05
CA GLY A 206 -23.32 12.95 10.09
C GLY A 206 -22.48 13.47 8.90
N ILE A 207 -21.24 13.04 8.78
CA ILE A 207 -20.35 13.37 7.67
C ILE A 207 -20.16 12.11 6.80
N MET A 208 -20.34 12.28 5.49
CA MET A 208 -20.08 11.24 4.49
C MET A 208 -18.61 11.28 4.08
N GLN A 209 -17.96 10.13 4.08
CA GLN A 209 -16.59 9.92 3.63
C GLN A 209 -16.55 8.86 2.53
#